data_1e3b49ec7bcc7d8833333912112ad228
#
_entry.id   1e3b49ec7bcc7d8833333912112ad228
#
_cell.length_a   1.000
_cell.length_b   1.000
_cell.length_c   1.000
_cell.angle_alpha   90.00
_cell.angle_beta   90.00
_cell.angle_gamma   90.00
#
_symmetry.space_group_name_H-M   'P 1'
#
loop_
_entity.id
_entity.type
_entity.pdbx_description
1 polymer ?
#
loop_
_entity_poly.entity_id
_entity_poly.type
_entity_poly.pdbx_seq_one_letter_code
_entity_poly.pdbx_strand_id
1 'polypeptide(L)'
;MGDDFHPKQIEHLTEVIRQSPVKHVIYVSSTSVYPEINRVVVEEDVTSPEQSAAPALVRAEETVQTLAPERAVTILRCGGLMGYDRIPGKYVAGRTVDSGAVPVNYLHRDDAIGILLLLIGEQITGIFNAVAPQHPTREAIYRKSCADFGYELPLFIPPTEPVSYKIVSPDKLIQQTQYHFQYPDPLAFPYEIQ
;
A
#
# COMPACT_ATOMS: atom_id res chain seq x y z
N MET A 1 7.31 -16.94 13.52
CA MET A 1 5.96 -17.30 13.05
C MET A 1 6.13 -17.73 11.62
N GLY A 2 5.64 -18.93 11.23
CA GLY A 2 5.84 -19.45 9.88
C GLY A 2 5.02 -18.67 8.85
N ASP A 3 5.45 -18.71 7.58
CA ASP A 3 4.82 -18.02 6.44
C ASP A 3 3.33 -18.32 6.25
N ASP A 4 2.81 -19.40 6.85
CA ASP A 4 1.41 -19.83 6.72
C ASP A 4 0.49 -19.33 7.85
N PHE A 5 1.00 -18.61 8.83
CA PHE A 5 0.18 -18.19 9.96
C PHE A 5 -0.95 -17.24 9.55
N HIS A 6 -0.61 -16.22 8.77
CA HIS A 6 -1.60 -15.25 8.29
C HIS A 6 -2.64 -15.85 7.34
N PRO A 7 -2.29 -16.62 6.29
CA PRO A 7 -3.27 -17.31 5.45
C PRO A 7 -4.25 -18.17 6.23
N LYS A 8 -3.80 -18.96 7.20
CA LYS A 8 -4.67 -19.80 8.05
C LYS A 8 -5.66 -19.00 8.89
N GLN A 9 -5.26 -17.82 9.40
CA GLN A 9 -6.20 -16.94 10.08
C GLN A 9 -7.29 -16.43 9.14
N ILE A 10 -6.94 -16.09 7.90
CA ILE A 10 -7.88 -15.65 6.88
C ILE A 10 -8.82 -16.78 6.47
N GLU A 11 -8.33 -18.03 6.34
CA GLU A 11 -9.17 -19.22 6.10
C GLU A 11 -10.26 -19.35 7.17
N HIS A 12 -9.90 -19.32 8.45
CA HIS A 12 -10.87 -19.40 9.54
C HIS A 12 -11.88 -18.25 9.51
N LEU A 13 -11.41 -17.02 9.26
CA LEU A 13 -12.29 -15.86 9.16
C LEU A 13 -13.27 -16.02 7.98
N THR A 14 -12.80 -16.52 6.85
CA THR A 14 -13.59 -16.75 5.64
C THR A 14 -14.71 -17.77 5.92
N GLU A 15 -14.43 -18.85 6.65
CA GLU A 15 -15.46 -19.83 7.06
C GLU A 15 -16.54 -19.20 7.95
N VAL A 16 -16.15 -18.34 8.91
CA VAL A 16 -17.11 -17.61 9.75
C VAL A 16 -17.95 -16.65 8.91
N ILE A 17 -17.33 -15.95 7.97
CA ILE A 17 -18.02 -15.03 7.06
C ILE A 17 -19.06 -15.77 6.20
N ARG A 18 -18.76 -16.98 5.70
CA ARG A 18 -19.70 -17.80 4.92
C ARG A 18 -21.01 -18.08 5.68
N GLN A 19 -20.93 -18.25 6.97
CA GLN A 19 -22.07 -18.53 7.84
C GLN A 19 -22.75 -17.27 8.37
N SER A 20 -22.26 -16.08 8.03
CA SER A 20 -22.74 -14.78 8.53
C SER A 20 -23.64 -14.06 7.52
N PRO A 21 -24.40 -13.05 7.93
CA PRO A 21 -25.20 -12.21 7.03
C PRO A 21 -24.36 -11.14 6.28
N VAL A 22 -23.03 -11.13 6.42
CA VAL A 22 -22.13 -10.17 5.73
C VAL A 22 -22.32 -10.27 4.21
N LYS A 23 -22.51 -9.14 3.54
CA LYS A 23 -22.74 -9.06 2.10
C LYS A 23 -21.54 -8.54 1.32
N HIS A 24 -20.69 -7.71 1.95
CA HIS A 24 -19.51 -7.14 1.33
C HIS A 24 -18.30 -7.33 2.24
N VAL A 25 -17.21 -7.79 1.66
CA VAL A 25 -15.92 -7.99 2.35
C VAL A 25 -14.85 -7.17 1.65
N ILE A 26 -14.19 -6.31 2.38
CA ILE A 26 -13.02 -5.57 1.91
C ILE A 26 -11.80 -6.08 2.67
N TYR A 27 -10.86 -6.67 1.94
CA TYR A 27 -9.59 -7.12 2.50
C TYR A 27 -8.50 -6.08 2.20
N VAL A 28 -8.01 -5.43 3.27
CA VAL A 28 -6.91 -4.47 3.16
C VAL A 28 -5.60 -5.23 3.09
N SER A 29 -5.06 -5.30 1.90
CA SER A 29 -3.80 -5.94 1.54
C SER A 29 -2.68 -4.90 1.41
N SER A 30 -1.55 -5.26 0.81
CA SER A 30 -0.38 -4.40 0.67
C SER A 30 0.23 -4.48 -0.72
N THR A 31 0.79 -3.37 -1.20
CA THR A 31 1.63 -3.33 -2.41
C THR A 31 2.95 -4.09 -2.27
N SER A 32 3.25 -4.65 -1.10
CA SER A 32 4.39 -5.58 -0.92
C SER A 32 4.27 -6.88 -1.71
N VAL A 33 3.08 -7.19 -2.24
CA VAL A 33 2.88 -8.33 -3.16
C VAL A 33 3.71 -8.18 -4.44
N TYR A 34 3.96 -6.95 -4.91
CA TYR A 34 4.71 -6.71 -6.14
C TYR A 34 6.21 -6.85 -5.95
N PRO A 35 6.94 -7.56 -6.84
CA PRO A 35 8.40 -7.56 -6.85
C PRO A 35 8.95 -6.19 -7.30
N GLU A 36 10.20 -5.91 -6.90
CA GLU A 36 10.94 -4.72 -7.32
C GLU A 36 11.59 -5.00 -8.68
N ILE A 37 10.95 -4.59 -9.77
CA ILE A 37 11.34 -4.92 -11.16
C ILE A 37 11.62 -3.69 -12.02
N ASN A 38 11.92 -2.56 -11.41
CA ASN A 38 12.36 -1.30 -12.02
C ASN A 38 11.38 -0.73 -13.07
N ARG A 39 10.07 -0.90 -12.82
CA ARG A 39 9.02 -0.35 -13.69
C ARG A 39 7.75 -0.04 -12.91
N VAL A 40 6.77 0.54 -13.64
CA VAL A 40 5.40 0.65 -13.16
C VAL A 40 4.77 -0.74 -13.10
N VAL A 41 4.07 -1.03 -12.00
CA VAL A 41 3.32 -2.27 -11.77
C VAL A 41 1.84 -1.97 -11.56
N VAL A 42 1.00 -2.88 -12.05
CA VAL A 42 -0.46 -2.82 -12.00
C VAL A 42 -1.02 -4.09 -11.34
N GLU A 43 -2.31 -4.13 -11.05
CA GLU A 43 -2.95 -5.24 -10.34
C GLU A 43 -2.74 -6.59 -11.02
N GLU A 44 -2.71 -6.61 -12.34
CA GLU A 44 -2.54 -7.80 -13.18
C GLU A 44 -1.11 -8.38 -13.19
N ASP A 45 -0.13 -7.64 -12.70
CA ASP A 45 1.26 -8.13 -12.59
C ASP A 45 1.45 -9.19 -11.51
N VAL A 46 0.51 -9.28 -10.55
CA VAL A 46 0.51 -10.33 -9.52
C VAL A 46 -0.91 -10.87 -9.36
N THR A 47 -1.14 -12.03 -9.97
CA THR A 47 -2.40 -12.77 -9.94
C THR A 47 -2.28 -14.13 -9.26
N SER A 48 -1.06 -14.56 -8.93
CA SER A 48 -0.80 -15.79 -8.18
C SER A 48 0.36 -15.63 -7.19
N PRO A 49 0.46 -16.50 -6.17
CA PRO A 49 1.55 -16.48 -5.19
C PRO A 49 2.94 -16.60 -5.81
N GLU A 50 3.10 -17.32 -6.91
CA GLU A 50 4.39 -17.57 -7.59
C GLU A 50 4.95 -16.31 -8.23
N GLN A 51 4.10 -15.34 -8.60
CA GLN A 51 4.49 -14.06 -9.17
C GLN A 51 4.84 -13.01 -8.10
N SER A 52 4.57 -13.33 -6.84
CA SER A 52 4.58 -12.36 -5.75
C SER A 52 5.90 -12.35 -4.96
N ALA A 53 6.32 -11.15 -4.55
CA ALA A 53 7.36 -10.97 -3.54
C ALA A 53 6.87 -11.32 -2.11
N ALA A 54 5.54 -11.45 -1.90
CA ALA A 54 4.90 -11.83 -0.66
C ALA A 54 3.84 -12.93 -0.89
N PRO A 55 4.23 -14.18 -1.23
CA PRO A 55 3.30 -15.25 -1.61
C PRO A 55 2.21 -15.53 -0.56
N ALA A 56 2.55 -15.45 0.73
CA ALA A 56 1.59 -15.67 1.81
C ALA A 56 0.43 -14.64 1.79
N LEU A 57 0.73 -13.40 1.41
CA LEU A 57 -0.29 -12.37 1.31
C LEU A 57 -1.22 -12.61 0.13
N VAL A 58 -0.69 -13.04 -1.02
CA VAL A 58 -1.51 -13.39 -2.19
C VAL A 58 -2.38 -14.63 -1.90
N ARG A 59 -1.87 -15.65 -1.21
CA ARG A 59 -2.71 -16.77 -0.73
C ARG A 59 -3.89 -16.30 0.13
N ALA A 60 -3.66 -15.31 1.00
CA ALA A 60 -4.74 -14.72 1.78
C ALA A 60 -5.76 -13.96 0.91
N GLU A 61 -5.29 -13.20 -0.09
CA GLU A 61 -6.16 -12.55 -1.08
C GLU A 61 -7.02 -13.59 -1.84
N GLU A 62 -6.42 -14.67 -2.35
CA GLU A 62 -7.11 -15.77 -3.02
C GLU A 62 -8.18 -16.39 -2.11
N THR A 63 -7.84 -16.63 -0.84
CA THR A 63 -8.79 -17.18 0.14
C THR A 63 -10.01 -16.28 0.31
N VAL A 64 -9.80 -14.96 0.46
CA VAL A 64 -10.92 -14.00 0.55
C VAL A 64 -11.75 -13.98 -0.74
N GLN A 65 -11.10 -14.07 -1.91
CA GLN A 65 -11.79 -14.11 -3.21
C GLN A 65 -12.70 -15.32 -3.37
N THR A 66 -12.47 -16.43 -2.64
CA THR A 66 -13.39 -17.59 -2.65
C THR A 66 -14.79 -17.29 -2.11
N LEU A 67 -15.01 -16.12 -1.49
CA LEU A 67 -16.34 -15.67 -1.06
C LEU A 67 -17.19 -15.17 -2.23
N ALA A 68 -16.60 -14.81 -3.36
CA ALA A 68 -17.34 -14.49 -4.57
C ALA A 68 -17.84 -15.79 -5.25
N PRO A 69 -18.96 -15.80 -5.98
CA PRO A 69 -19.83 -14.63 -6.24
C PRO A 69 -20.92 -14.39 -5.19
N GLU A 70 -20.98 -15.18 -4.14
CA GLU A 70 -22.05 -15.13 -3.13
C GLU A 70 -22.03 -13.82 -2.33
N ARG A 71 -20.87 -13.17 -2.29
CA ARG A 71 -20.63 -11.90 -1.61
C ARG A 71 -19.84 -10.95 -2.50
N ALA A 72 -20.06 -9.66 -2.32
CA ALA A 72 -19.18 -8.64 -2.89
C ALA A 72 -17.80 -8.73 -2.21
N VAL A 73 -16.73 -8.83 -3.01
CA VAL A 73 -15.35 -8.93 -2.50
C VAL A 73 -14.48 -7.87 -3.13
N THR A 74 -13.73 -7.16 -2.29
CA THR A 74 -12.76 -6.16 -2.71
C THR A 74 -11.42 -6.43 -2.04
N ILE A 75 -10.35 -6.44 -2.81
CA ILE A 75 -8.97 -6.47 -2.31
C ILE A 75 -8.37 -5.09 -2.53
N LEU A 76 -7.93 -4.44 -1.46
CA LEU A 76 -7.31 -3.12 -1.52
C LEU A 76 -5.83 -3.22 -1.15
N ARG A 77 -4.94 -3.20 -2.14
CA ARG A 77 -3.48 -3.25 -1.96
C ARG A 77 -2.97 -1.84 -1.64
N CYS A 78 -2.83 -1.54 -0.35
CA CYS A 78 -2.38 -0.24 0.12
C CYS A 78 -0.86 -0.10 0.03
N GLY A 79 -0.40 1.09 -0.36
CA GLY A 79 0.98 1.54 -0.23
C GLY A 79 1.35 1.85 1.22
N GLY A 80 2.53 2.42 1.42
CA GLY A 80 2.98 2.83 2.75
C GLY A 80 2.07 3.92 3.34
N LEU A 81 1.31 3.59 4.39
CA LEU A 81 0.43 4.55 5.03
C LEU A 81 1.22 5.61 5.79
N MET A 82 0.99 6.88 5.46
CA MET A 82 1.61 8.07 6.04
C MET A 82 0.56 9.09 6.47
N GLY A 83 1.01 10.13 7.16
CA GLY A 83 0.15 11.19 7.70
C GLY A 83 0.08 11.17 9.23
N TYR A 84 -0.45 12.23 9.82
CA TYR A 84 -0.51 12.44 11.26
C TYR A 84 0.88 12.27 11.91
N ASP A 85 1.02 11.37 12.88
CA ASP A 85 2.26 11.08 13.62
C ASP A 85 3.23 10.13 12.87
N ARG A 86 2.82 9.57 11.73
CA ARG A 86 3.69 8.73 10.90
C ARG A 86 4.55 9.59 9.97
N ILE A 87 5.48 10.32 10.56
CA ILE A 87 6.37 11.28 9.91
C ILE A 87 7.60 10.55 9.35
N PRO A 88 7.87 10.55 8.02
CA PRO A 88 8.97 9.78 7.42
C PRO A 88 10.34 10.11 8.02
N GLY A 89 10.65 11.38 8.25
CA GLY A 89 11.93 11.82 8.83
C GLY A 89 12.25 11.20 10.18
N LYS A 90 11.23 10.92 11.01
CA LYS A 90 11.36 10.30 12.33
C LYS A 90 12.02 8.91 12.26
N TYR A 91 11.76 8.15 11.19
CA TYR A 91 12.25 6.78 11.04
C TYR A 91 13.69 6.70 10.51
N VAL A 92 14.20 7.79 9.94
CA VAL A 92 15.52 7.80 9.28
C VAL A 92 16.49 8.80 9.91
N ALA A 93 16.07 9.52 10.95
CA ALA A 93 16.88 10.53 11.62
C ALA A 93 18.25 9.95 12.05
N GLY A 94 19.35 10.61 11.63
CA GLY A 94 20.72 10.22 11.96
C GLY A 94 21.19 8.90 11.35
N ARG A 95 20.40 8.25 10.48
CA ARG A 95 20.78 6.98 9.83
C ARG A 95 21.50 7.22 8.50
N THR A 96 22.18 6.19 8.00
CA THR A 96 22.70 6.15 6.62
C THR A 96 21.65 5.55 5.70
N VAL A 97 21.43 6.18 4.54
CA VAL A 97 20.47 5.77 3.51
C VAL A 97 21.19 5.68 2.18
N ASP A 98 21.21 4.51 1.58
CA ASP A 98 21.78 4.23 0.26
C ASP A 98 20.72 4.10 -0.85
N SER A 99 19.46 4.11 -0.49
CA SER A 99 18.30 3.96 -1.39
C SER A 99 17.55 5.29 -1.62
N GLY A 100 18.26 6.42 -1.50
CA GLY A 100 17.65 7.75 -1.60
C GLY A 100 16.95 8.03 -2.93
N ALA A 101 17.47 7.50 -4.04
CA ALA A 101 16.91 7.68 -5.38
C ALA A 101 15.64 6.84 -5.66
N VAL A 102 15.32 5.87 -4.80
CA VAL A 102 14.16 4.98 -5.00
C VAL A 102 12.84 5.76 -4.80
N PRO A 103 11.86 5.63 -5.73
CA PRO A 103 10.55 6.26 -5.58
C PRO A 103 9.77 5.66 -4.41
N VAL A 104 8.91 6.46 -3.78
CA VAL A 104 7.99 5.97 -2.75
C VAL A 104 6.62 5.63 -3.34
N ASN A 105 5.96 4.64 -2.74
CA ASN A 105 4.57 4.29 -3.01
C ASN A 105 3.79 4.54 -1.72
N TYR A 106 3.52 5.81 -1.41
CA TYR A 106 2.83 6.22 -0.19
C TYR A 106 1.35 6.49 -0.43
N LEU A 107 0.58 6.34 0.63
CA LEU A 107 -0.84 6.68 0.68
C LEU A 107 -1.08 7.51 1.94
N HIS A 108 -1.75 8.66 1.80
CA HIS A 108 -2.17 9.40 2.97
C HIS A 108 -3.31 8.67 3.69
N ARG A 109 -3.31 8.73 5.01
CA ARG A 109 -4.33 8.07 5.86
C ARG A 109 -5.76 8.49 5.50
N ASP A 110 -5.99 9.78 5.24
CA ASP A 110 -7.33 10.28 4.91
C ASP A 110 -7.80 9.80 3.55
N ASP A 111 -6.90 9.68 2.57
CA ASP A 111 -7.23 9.06 1.29
C ASP A 111 -7.54 7.57 1.45
N ALA A 112 -6.81 6.86 2.32
CA ALA A 112 -7.13 5.46 2.62
C ALA A 112 -8.56 5.32 3.21
N ILE A 113 -8.94 6.21 4.12
CA ILE A 113 -10.28 6.26 4.71
C ILE A 113 -11.32 6.61 3.63
N GLY A 114 -11.06 7.65 2.82
CA GLY A 114 -11.96 8.08 1.76
C GLY A 114 -12.22 6.97 0.72
N ILE A 115 -11.16 6.27 0.30
CA ILE A 115 -11.27 5.11 -0.61
C ILE A 115 -12.11 4.00 0.01
N LEU A 116 -11.85 3.63 1.28
CA LEU A 116 -12.62 2.60 1.97
C LEU A 116 -14.11 2.97 2.07
N LEU A 117 -14.43 4.22 2.43
CA LEU A 117 -15.81 4.70 2.51
C LEU A 117 -16.51 4.64 1.14
N LEU A 118 -15.82 5.01 0.06
CA LEU A 118 -16.34 4.92 -1.29
C LEU A 118 -16.62 3.46 -1.68
N LEU A 119 -15.64 2.57 -1.49
CA LEU A 119 -15.78 1.14 -1.81
C LEU A 119 -16.93 0.48 -1.05
N ILE A 120 -17.15 0.87 0.22
CA ILE A 120 -18.28 0.39 1.04
C ILE A 120 -19.60 0.94 0.49
N GLY A 121 -19.68 2.25 0.25
CA GLY A 121 -20.91 2.92 -0.17
C GLY A 121 -21.40 2.46 -1.53
N GLU A 122 -20.51 2.31 -2.50
CA GLU A 122 -20.80 1.93 -3.87
C GLU A 122 -20.76 0.41 -4.10
N GLN A 123 -20.37 -0.37 -3.08
CA GLN A 123 -20.20 -1.84 -3.16
C GLN A 123 -19.30 -2.28 -4.34
N ILE A 124 -18.24 -1.52 -4.60
CA ILE A 124 -17.31 -1.78 -5.70
C ILE A 124 -16.48 -3.02 -5.38
N THR A 125 -16.39 -3.94 -6.34
CA THR A 125 -15.66 -5.20 -6.23
C THR A 125 -14.45 -5.26 -7.13
N GLY A 126 -13.45 -6.05 -6.78
CA GLY A 126 -12.22 -6.24 -7.55
C GLY A 126 -10.96 -6.09 -6.74
N ILE A 127 -9.82 -6.05 -7.44
CA ILE A 127 -8.50 -5.79 -6.85
C ILE A 127 -8.08 -4.39 -7.27
N PHE A 128 -7.66 -3.57 -6.29
CA PHE A 128 -7.25 -2.19 -6.51
C PHE A 128 -5.97 -1.85 -5.76
N ASN A 129 -5.11 -1.07 -6.42
CA ASN A 129 -3.98 -0.42 -5.78
C ASN A 129 -4.40 0.92 -5.19
N ALA A 130 -4.05 1.16 -3.93
CA ALA A 130 -4.27 2.42 -3.25
C ALA A 130 -2.92 3.05 -2.87
N VAL A 131 -2.46 3.95 -3.73
CA VAL A 131 -1.25 4.76 -3.57
C VAL A 131 -1.50 6.15 -4.11
N ALA A 132 -0.81 7.16 -3.59
CA ALA A 132 -0.86 8.50 -4.17
C ALA A 132 -0.32 8.46 -5.62
N PRO A 133 -0.91 9.26 -6.55
CA PRO A 133 -0.50 9.25 -7.97
C PRO A 133 0.94 9.68 -8.22
N GLN A 134 1.54 10.48 -7.33
CA GLN A 134 2.93 10.93 -7.47
C GLN A 134 3.89 10.08 -6.63
N HIS A 135 5.09 9.86 -7.16
CA HIS A 135 6.10 8.98 -6.57
C HIS A 135 7.44 9.70 -6.42
N PRO A 136 7.56 10.70 -5.52
CA PRO A 136 8.83 11.36 -5.26
C PRO A 136 9.86 10.36 -4.73
N THR A 137 11.15 10.73 -4.78
CA THR A 137 12.21 9.88 -4.24
C THR A 137 12.20 9.86 -2.70
N ARG A 138 12.71 8.79 -2.11
CA ARG A 138 12.93 8.70 -0.66
C ARG A 138 13.75 9.87 -0.13
N GLU A 139 14.80 10.27 -0.86
CA GLU A 139 15.62 11.40 -0.47
C GLU A 139 14.83 12.70 -0.40
N ALA A 140 13.99 13.00 -1.40
CA ALA A 140 13.13 14.18 -1.40
C ALA A 140 12.19 14.20 -0.20
N ILE A 141 11.52 13.07 0.08
CA ILE A 141 10.63 12.91 1.24
C ILE A 141 11.37 13.10 2.56
N TYR A 142 12.53 12.45 2.72
CA TYR A 142 13.27 12.48 3.99
C TYR A 142 13.86 13.86 4.26
N ARG A 143 14.43 14.51 3.24
CA ARG A 143 14.96 15.87 3.37
C ARG A 143 13.87 16.87 3.77
N LYS A 144 12.72 16.83 3.07
CA LYS A 144 11.59 17.68 3.41
C LYS A 144 11.09 17.40 4.84
N SER A 145 10.82 16.16 5.16
CA SER A 145 10.28 15.75 6.46
C SER A 145 11.23 16.10 7.61
N CYS A 146 12.54 15.89 7.45
CA CYS A 146 13.52 16.29 8.48
C CYS A 146 13.59 17.82 8.64
N ALA A 147 13.53 18.57 7.54
CA ALA A 147 13.55 20.04 7.59
C ALA A 147 12.29 20.60 8.26
N ASP A 148 11.11 20.09 7.91
CA ASP A 148 9.82 20.58 8.42
C ASP A 148 9.65 20.30 9.93
N PHE A 149 10.22 19.22 10.45
CA PHE A 149 9.99 18.75 11.82
C PHE A 149 11.25 18.76 12.70
N GLY A 150 12.37 19.30 12.22
CA GLY A 150 13.60 19.43 13.00
C GLY A 150 14.29 18.11 13.32
N TYR A 151 14.07 17.05 12.54
CA TYR A 151 14.82 15.80 12.70
C TYR A 151 16.20 15.90 12.07
N GLU A 152 17.15 15.15 12.65
CA GLU A 152 18.49 15.03 12.09
C GLU A 152 18.42 14.41 10.68
N LEU A 153 19.06 15.11 9.71
CA LEU A 153 19.08 14.63 8.32
C LEU A 153 19.88 13.32 8.22
N PRO A 154 19.35 12.29 7.56
CA PRO A 154 20.13 11.08 7.30
C PRO A 154 21.30 11.36 6.36
N LEU A 155 22.36 10.59 6.48
CA LEU A 155 23.49 10.61 5.55
C LEU A 155 23.10 9.82 4.30
N PHE A 156 22.95 10.51 3.16
CA PHE A 156 22.73 9.84 1.88
C PHE A 156 24.07 9.46 1.27
N ILE A 157 24.21 8.18 0.92
CA ILE A 157 25.41 7.64 0.25
C ILE A 157 24.99 6.96 -1.07
N PRO A 158 25.87 6.90 -2.08
CA PRO A 158 25.62 6.07 -3.25
C PRO A 158 25.48 4.59 -2.84
N PRO A 159 24.52 3.85 -3.43
CA PRO A 159 24.42 2.41 -3.18
C PRO A 159 25.62 1.67 -3.79
N THR A 160 26.07 0.60 -3.14
CA THR A 160 27.13 -0.28 -3.64
C THR A 160 26.67 -1.11 -4.84
N GLU A 161 25.39 -1.46 -4.88
CA GLU A 161 24.73 -2.15 -5.97
C GLU A 161 23.46 -1.40 -6.37
N PRO A 162 23.01 -1.48 -7.63
CA PRO A 162 21.75 -0.85 -8.05
C PRO A 162 20.58 -1.30 -7.19
N VAL A 163 19.88 -0.34 -6.57
CA VAL A 163 18.70 -0.61 -5.76
C VAL A 163 17.49 -0.75 -6.66
N SER A 164 16.90 -1.93 -6.69
CA SER A 164 15.67 -2.17 -7.43
C SER A 164 14.49 -1.44 -6.80
N TYR A 165 13.49 -1.10 -7.62
CA TYR A 165 12.28 -0.40 -7.20
C TYR A 165 11.06 -0.88 -7.97
N LYS A 166 9.90 -0.40 -7.55
CA LYS A 166 8.65 -0.44 -8.30
C LYS A 166 7.93 0.89 -8.16
N ILE A 167 7.11 1.21 -9.14
CA ILE A 167 6.12 2.30 -9.08
C ILE A 167 4.75 1.65 -9.20
N VAL A 168 3.93 1.76 -8.18
CA VAL A 168 2.60 1.13 -8.18
C VAL A 168 1.59 2.11 -8.77
N SER A 169 0.89 1.72 -9.86
CA SER A 169 -0.14 2.57 -10.47
C SER A 169 -1.46 2.50 -9.69
N PRO A 170 -2.09 3.64 -9.35
CA PRO A 170 -3.46 3.74 -8.84
C PRO A 170 -4.51 3.88 -9.95
N ASP A 171 -4.14 3.81 -11.22
CA ASP A 171 -4.98 4.22 -12.35
C ASP A 171 -6.29 3.45 -12.42
N LYS A 172 -6.28 2.15 -12.14
CA LYS A 172 -7.48 1.31 -12.13
C LYS A 172 -8.50 1.79 -11.08
N LEU A 173 -8.03 2.09 -9.87
CA LEU A 173 -8.87 2.65 -8.81
C LEU A 173 -9.50 3.97 -9.29
N ILE A 174 -8.69 4.90 -9.78
CA ILE A 174 -9.14 6.21 -10.25
C ILE A 174 -10.18 6.05 -11.37
N GLN A 175 -9.90 5.24 -12.39
CA GLN A 175 -10.77 5.06 -13.55
C GLN A 175 -12.13 4.42 -13.20
N GLN A 176 -12.12 3.42 -12.31
CA GLN A 176 -13.35 2.68 -11.99
C GLN A 176 -14.20 3.36 -10.91
N THR A 177 -13.57 4.13 -10.01
CA THR A 177 -14.26 4.75 -8.88
C THR A 177 -14.42 6.26 -9.02
N GLN A 178 -13.73 6.90 -9.96
CA GLN A 178 -13.63 8.36 -10.08
C GLN A 178 -13.12 9.01 -8.77
N TYR A 179 -12.37 8.28 -7.93
CA TYR A 179 -11.84 8.82 -6.69
C TYR A 179 -10.83 9.95 -6.97
N HIS A 180 -11.01 11.06 -6.28
CA HIS A 180 -10.11 12.22 -6.32
C HIS A 180 -9.27 12.23 -5.06
N PHE A 181 -7.97 11.97 -5.18
CA PHE A 181 -7.06 12.01 -4.06
C PHE A 181 -7.01 13.42 -3.44
N GLN A 182 -7.23 13.50 -2.14
CA GLN A 182 -7.05 14.74 -1.37
C GLN A 182 -5.56 15.10 -1.29
N TYR A 183 -4.70 14.10 -1.23
CA TYR A 183 -3.24 14.25 -1.16
C TYR A 183 -2.56 13.43 -2.27
N PRO A 184 -2.52 13.96 -3.52
CA PRO A 184 -1.95 13.23 -4.66
C PRO A 184 -0.43 13.20 -4.67
N ASP A 185 0.24 14.08 -3.92
CA ASP A 185 1.70 14.20 -3.84
C ASP A 185 2.19 13.93 -2.41
N PRO A 186 2.98 12.87 -2.18
CA PRO A 186 3.55 12.57 -0.87
C PRO A 186 4.43 13.69 -0.28
N LEU A 187 4.98 14.59 -1.10
CA LEU A 187 5.68 15.78 -0.61
C LEU A 187 4.76 16.82 0.05
N ALA A 188 3.47 16.77 -0.28
CA ALA A 188 2.47 17.67 0.27
C ALA A 188 1.67 17.06 1.43
N PHE A 189 2.00 15.87 1.90
CA PHE A 189 1.28 15.22 3.01
C PHE A 189 1.39 16.04 4.28
N PRO A 190 0.25 16.39 4.93
CA PRO A 190 0.27 17.01 6.25
C PRO A 190 0.64 16.00 7.33
N TYR A 191 1.41 16.46 8.31
CA TYR A 191 1.79 15.69 9.50
C TYR A 191 1.57 16.55 10.75
N GLU A 192 1.28 15.87 11.87
CA GLU A 192 1.06 16.51 13.16
C GLU A 192 2.00 15.89 14.20
N ILE A 193 2.72 16.74 14.94
CA ILE A 193 3.49 16.29 16.12
C ILE A 193 2.51 16.23 17.29
N GLN A 194 2.28 15.05 17.81
CA GLN A 194 1.56 14.87 19.08
C GLN A 194 2.51 14.98 20.25
#